data_5fa7897be6825f5be6b3cc4487e82733
#
_entry.id   5fa7897be6825f5be6b3cc4487e82733
#
_cell.length_a   1.000
_cell.length_b   1.000
_cell.length_c   1.000
_cell.angle_alpha   90.00
_cell.angle_beta   90.00
_cell.angle_gamma   90.00
#
_symmetry.space_group_name_H-M   'P 1'
#
loop_
_entity.id
_entity.type
_entity.pdbx_description
1 polymer ?
#
loop_
_entity_poly.entity_id
_entity_poly.type
_entity_poly.pdbx_seq_one_letter_code
_entity_poly.pdbx_strand_id
1 'polypeptide(L)'
;MDVNDDGDIFLAGHTLSGTQNWDTYTVKINNHGNLVWASTKGNPRGFNPEYIHDEAWGVKATNDGGCVVIAGTGDEYEEYSECNGQDCSDIWSAYLIKYNSIGNVNWQKTFSSYEVSEEIYDWAGEAIDLTNDGGGIIAIDNGQFGFLRLSNIQNTLINDYRNDLPKFFRLYNNYPNPFNPKTILQYDLPQNSFVEVIVYDMQGKVVNNLVNTNQSSGFKIIQWD
;
A
#
# COMPACT_ATOMS: atom_id res chain seq x y z
N MET A 1 17.93 0.89 -10.43
CA MET A 1 18.89 2.02 -10.48
C MET A 1 18.50 2.95 -11.61
N ASP A 2 18.58 4.26 -11.38
CA ASP A 2 18.36 5.28 -12.39
C ASP A 2 19.27 6.49 -12.13
N VAL A 3 19.47 7.35 -13.14
CA VAL A 3 20.36 8.51 -13.07
C VAL A 3 19.63 9.73 -13.62
N ASN A 4 19.65 10.86 -12.91
CA ASN A 4 19.05 12.09 -13.39
C ASN A 4 20.01 12.89 -14.31
N ASP A 5 19.52 14.00 -14.87
CA ASP A 5 20.29 14.84 -15.78
C ASP A 5 21.52 15.52 -15.11
N ASP A 6 21.51 15.67 -13.77
CA ASP A 6 22.63 16.20 -13.00
C ASP A 6 23.71 15.15 -12.72
N GLY A 7 23.48 13.89 -13.10
CA GLY A 7 24.33 12.74 -12.86
C GLY A 7 24.21 12.16 -11.46
N ASP A 8 23.20 12.54 -10.67
CA ASP A 8 22.90 11.89 -9.40
C ASP A 8 22.28 10.50 -9.65
N ILE A 9 22.70 9.53 -8.85
CA ILE A 9 22.31 8.12 -8.97
C ILE A 9 21.31 7.77 -7.89
N PHE A 10 20.21 7.13 -8.27
CA PHE A 10 19.20 6.59 -7.37
C PHE A 10 19.26 5.05 -7.40
N LEU A 11 19.33 4.46 -6.23
CA LEU A 11 19.30 3.02 -6.02
C LEU A 11 18.11 2.67 -5.14
N ALA A 12 17.41 1.60 -5.48
CA ALA A 12 16.37 1.02 -4.64
C ALA A 12 16.57 -0.48 -4.50
N GLY A 13 16.23 -1.00 -3.37
CA GLY A 13 16.25 -2.40 -2.97
C GLY A 13 15.50 -2.54 -1.65
N HIS A 14 15.78 -3.59 -0.91
CA HIS A 14 15.16 -3.85 0.38
C HIS A 14 16.21 -4.26 1.42
N THR A 15 15.85 -4.15 2.70
CA THR A 15 16.76 -4.39 3.82
C THR A 15 16.02 -4.95 5.03
N LEU A 16 16.69 -5.82 5.80
CA LEU A 16 16.26 -6.25 7.14
C LEU A 16 16.79 -5.34 8.26
N SER A 17 17.52 -4.28 7.91
CA SER A 17 18.19 -3.45 8.91
C SER A 17 17.20 -2.63 9.75
N GLY A 18 17.10 -2.99 11.04
CA GLY A 18 16.29 -2.28 12.02
C GLY A 18 14.84 -2.73 12.11
N THR A 19 14.45 -3.73 11.32
CA THR A 19 13.11 -4.33 11.31
C THR A 19 13.23 -5.86 11.37
N GLN A 20 12.11 -6.56 11.58
CA GLN A 20 12.08 -8.02 11.56
C GLN A 20 11.64 -8.57 10.20
N ASN A 21 11.30 -7.69 9.28
CA ASN A 21 10.83 -7.97 7.92
C ASN A 21 11.64 -7.18 6.89
N TRP A 22 11.43 -7.45 5.63
CA TRP A 22 12.01 -6.67 4.54
C TRP A 22 11.28 -5.34 4.39
N ASP A 23 12.03 -4.24 4.44
CA ASP A 23 11.56 -2.90 4.11
C ASP A 23 12.29 -2.34 2.90
N THR A 24 11.63 -1.47 2.13
CA THR A 24 12.29 -0.78 1.01
C THR A 24 13.46 0.05 1.51
N TYR A 25 14.56 0.02 0.79
CA TYR A 25 15.75 0.82 1.03
C TYR A 25 16.13 1.62 -0.21
N THR A 26 16.12 2.94 -0.09
CA THR A 26 16.38 3.86 -1.19
C THR A 26 17.56 4.76 -0.88
N VAL A 27 18.44 4.95 -1.85
CA VAL A 27 19.67 5.72 -1.70
C VAL A 27 19.80 6.70 -2.85
N LYS A 28 20.21 7.94 -2.55
CA LYS A 28 20.68 8.93 -3.52
C LYS A 28 22.18 9.16 -3.32
N ILE A 29 22.93 9.04 -4.41
CA ILE A 29 24.38 9.32 -4.49
C ILE A 29 24.57 10.44 -5.52
N ASN A 30 25.37 11.47 -5.20
CA ASN A 30 25.65 12.52 -6.17
C ASN A 30 26.61 12.06 -7.27
N ASN A 31 26.77 12.88 -8.30
CA ASN A 31 27.66 12.64 -9.44
C ASN A 31 29.15 12.51 -9.08
N HIS A 32 29.55 12.79 -7.83
CA HIS A 32 30.90 12.59 -7.31
C HIS A 32 31.04 11.29 -6.49
N GLY A 33 29.96 10.47 -6.40
CA GLY A 33 29.95 9.23 -5.65
C GLY A 33 29.70 9.40 -4.14
N ASN A 34 29.31 10.58 -3.66
CA ASN A 34 29.03 10.80 -2.25
C ASN A 34 27.55 10.52 -1.94
N LEU A 35 27.31 9.87 -0.81
CA LEU A 35 25.95 9.67 -0.28
C LEU A 35 25.30 11.03 0.01
N VAL A 36 24.12 11.26 -0.56
CA VAL A 36 23.31 12.45 -0.29
C VAL A 36 22.28 12.13 0.80
N TRP A 37 21.53 11.07 0.62
CA TRP A 37 20.58 10.55 1.61
C TRP A 37 20.32 9.05 1.40
N ALA A 38 19.84 8.40 2.45
CA ALA A 38 19.30 7.06 2.43
C ALA A 38 18.00 7.02 3.25
N SER A 39 17.06 6.19 2.86
CA SER A 39 15.77 6.05 3.54
C SER A 39 15.31 4.60 3.52
N THR A 40 14.86 4.13 4.68
CA THR A 40 14.14 2.85 4.83
C THR A 40 12.65 3.15 5.00
N LYS A 41 11.79 2.44 4.28
CA LYS A 41 10.34 2.61 4.37
C LYS A 41 9.63 1.27 4.22
N GLY A 42 8.79 0.96 5.23
CA GLY A 42 7.77 -0.08 5.18
C GLY A 42 6.39 0.52 4.93
N ASN A 43 5.51 -0.29 4.37
CA ASN A 43 4.11 0.06 4.18
C ASN A 43 3.34 -0.20 5.50
N PRO A 44 2.70 0.81 6.09
CA PRO A 44 1.94 0.64 7.33
C PRO A 44 0.59 -0.03 7.08
N ARG A 45 0.56 -1.24 6.53
CA ARG A 45 -0.67 -2.02 6.45
C ARG A 45 -1.14 -2.41 7.85
N GLY A 46 -2.46 -2.50 8.04
CA GLY A 46 -3.11 -2.66 9.33
C GLY A 46 -3.01 -4.02 10.00
N PHE A 47 -2.22 -4.97 9.46
CA PHE A 47 -1.90 -6.24 10.11
C PHE A 47 -0.59 -6.14 10.88
N ASN A 48 -0.08 -7.25 11.38
CA ASN A 48 1.18 -7.25 12.09
C ASN A 48 2.32 -6.82 11.14
N PRO A 49 2.84 -5.59 11.25
CA PRO A 49 3.86 -5.09 10.33
C PRO A 49 5.17 -5.90 10.37
N GLU A 50 5.35 -6.77 11.38
CA GLU A 50 6.51 -7.67 11.47
C GLU A 50 6.56 -8.69 10.32
N TYR A 51 5.43 -8.99 9.68
CA TYR A 51 5.30 -10.03 8.66
C TYR A 51 5.03 -9.49 7.27
N ILE A 52 4.91 -8.18 7.11
CA ILE A 52 4.70 -7.56 5.80
C ILE A 52 6.06 -7.24 5.19
N HIS A 53 6.33 -7.85 4.06
CA HIS A 53 7.52 -7.60 3.28
C HIS A 53 7.28 -6.49 2.27
N ASP A 54 8.22 -5.57 2.18
CA ASP A 54 8.22 -4.46 1.23
C ASP A 54 9.48 -4.51 0.39
N GLU A 55 9.38 -5.06 -0.81
CA GLU A 55 10.51 -5.36 -1.68
C GLU A 55 10.56 -4.40 -2.87
N ALA A 56 11.54 -3.50 -2.87
CA ALA A 56 11.73 -2.56 -3.97
C ALA A 56 12.48 -3.21 -5.14
N TRP A 57 11.89 -3.12 -6.34
CA TRP A 57 12.41 -3.68 -7.58
C TRP A 57 12.82 -2.63 -8.60
N GLY A 58 12.23 -1.43 -8.53
CA GLY A 58 12.53 -0.37 -9.48
C GLY A 58 12.58 1.01 -8.86
N VAL A 59 13.32 1.91 -9.51
CA VAL A 59 13.40 3.33 -9.17
C VAL A 59 13.56 4.14 -10.43
N LYS A 60 12.90 5.32 -10.49
CA LYS A 60 13.07 6.34 -11.53
C LYS A 60 13.31 7.70 -10.93
N ALA A 61 14.33 8.36 -11.43
CA ALA A 61 14.61 9.76 -11.12
C ALA A 61 13.47 10.65 -11.65
N THR A 62 13.15 11.71 -10.91
CA THR A 62 12.10 12.67 -11.27
C THR A 62 12.69 14.07 -11.46
N ASN A 63 12.01 14.91 -12.26
CA ASN A 63 12.50 16.24 -12.67
C ASN A 63 12.67 17.22 -11.50
N ASP A 64 12.10 16.91 -10.32
CA ASP A 64 12.26 17.70 -9.08
C ASP A 64 13.54 17.34 -8.29
N GLY A 65 14.41 16.49 -8.87
CA GLY A 65 15.63 16.01 -8.24
C GLY A 65 15.42 14.91 -7.20
N GLY A 66 14.20 14.39 -7.07
CA GLY A 66 13.82 13.23 -6.28
C GLY A 66 13.70 11.97 -7.12
N CYS A 67 12.96 10.96 -6.60
CA CYS A 67 12.70 9.73 -7.34
C CYS A 67 11.35 9.11 -6.95
N VAL A 68 10.86 8.21 -7.79
CA VAL A 68 9.77 7.28 -7.47
C VAL A 68 10.34 5.88 -7.40
N VAL A 69 10.01 5.17 -6.32
CA VAL A 69 10.33 3.76 -6.11
C VAL A 69 9.08 2.93 -6.34
N ILE A 70 9.23 1.80 -7.01
CA ILE A 70 8.21 0.76 -7.11
C ILE A 70 8.64 -0.44 -6.28
N ALA A 71 7.71 -0.98 -5.52
CA ALA A 71 7.87 -2.14 -4.67
C ALA A 71 6.65 -3.06 -4.76
N GLY A 72 6.86 -4.32 -4.41
CA GLY A 72 5.81 -5.18 -3.92
C GLY A 72 5.66 -5.01 -2.41
N THR A 73 4.44 -5.10 -1.90
CA THR A 73 4.16 -5.16 -0.47
C THR A 73 3.20 -6.31 -0.22
N GLY A 74 3.61 -7.28 0.58
CA GLY A 74 2.88 -8.53 0.78
C GLY A 74 3.32 -9.30 2.01
N ASP A 75 2.65 -10.42 2.27
CA ASP A 75 2.99 -11.37 3.32
C ASP A 75 3.57 -12.62 2.66
N GLU A 76 4.80 -12.99 3.00
CA GLU A 76 5.51 -14.14 2.40
C GLU A 76 5.35 -15.44 3.19
N TYR A 77 4.78 -15.38 4.38
CA TYR A 77 4.77 -16.53 5.28
C TYR A 77 3.35 -17.06 5.50
N GLU A 78 3.01 -18.18 4.85
CA GLU A 78 1.75 -18.91 5.08
C GLU A 78 1.44 -19.18 6.56
N GLU A 79 2.46 -19.36 7.38
CA GLU A 79 2.33 -19.60 8.82
C GLU A 79 1.83 -18.39 9.60
N TYR A 80 1.90 -17.19 9.03
CA TYR A 80 1.43 -15.94 9.59
C TYR A 80 0.17 -15.42 8.90
N SER A 81 -0.17 -15.98 7.74
CA SER A 81 -1.49 -15.79 7.18
C SER A 81 -2.47 -16.60 8.04
N GLU A 82 -3.26 -15.94 8.88
CA GLU A 82 -4.26 -16.57 9.75
C GLU A 82 -5.41 -17.20 8.96
N CYS A 83 -5.14 -17.78 7.84
CA CYS A 83 -6.10 -18.33 6.89
C CYS A 83 -6.44 -19.77 7.14
N ASN A 84 -6.48 -20.22 8.37
CA ASN A 84 -7.14 -21.47 8.83
C ASN A 84 -7.24 -22.59 7.76
N GLY A 85 -6.14 -22.88 7.04
CA GLY A 85 -6.06 -24.00 6.10
C GLY A 85 -6.79 -23.78 4.76
N GLN A 86 -7.21 -22.57 4.43
CA GLN A 86 -7.54 -22.19 3.06
C GLN A 86 -6.33 -21.52 2.43
N ASP A 87 -6.11 -21.72 1.12
CA ASP A 87 -5.10 -21.04 0.35
C ASP A 87 -5.21 -19.52 0.56
N CYS A 88 -4.52 -19.01 1.54
CA CYS A 88 -4.18 -17.62 1.60
C CYS A 88 -3.00 -17.45 0.68
N SER A 89 -3.30 -17.19 -0.57
CA SER A 89 -2.30 -16.67 -1.46
C SER A 89 -1.73 -15.42 -0.82
N ASP A 90 -0.45 -15.37 -0.69
CA ASP A 90 0.33 -14.22 -0.31
C ASP A 90 -0.07 -13.06 -1.21
N ILE A 91 -0.96 -12.19 -0.72
CA ILE A 91 -1.53 -11.14 -1.56
C ILE A 91 -0.56 -9.98 -1.59
N TRP A 92 0.20 -9.92 -2.65
CA TRP A 92 1.07 -8.81 -2.94
C TRP A 92 0.30 -7.66 -3.60
N SER A 93 0.71 -6.45 -3.29
CA SER A 93 0.19 -5.21 -3.87
C SER A 93 1.34 -4.36 -4.38
N ALA A 94 1.11 -3.60 -5.44
CA ALA A 94 2.10 -2.63 -5.91
C ALA A 94 2.18 -1.47 -4.92
N TYR A 95 3.39 -1.14 -4.46
CA TYR A 95 3.66 -0.09 -3.51
C TYR A 95 4.59 0.95 -4.11
N LEU A 96 4.14 2.19 -4.18
CA LEU A 96 4.90 3.30 -4.72
C LEU A 96 5.26 4.29 -3.63
N ILE A 97 6.50 4.78 -3.70
CA ILE A 97 7.02 5.80 -2.79
C ILE A 97 7.67 6.91 -3.61
N LYS A 98 7.19 8.14 -3.47
CA LYS A 98 7.81 9.34 -4.07
C LYS A 98 8.64 10.05 -3.03
N TYR A 99 9.92 10.16 -3.31
CA TYR A 99 10.87 10.97 -2.54
C TYR A 99 11.14 12.29 -3.24
N ASN A 100 11.31 13.37 -2.48
CA ASN A 100 11.84 14.64 -2.98
C ASN A 100 13.38 14.61 -3.06
N SER A 101 13.97 15.73 -3.51
CA SER A 101 15.43 15.87 -3.71
C SER A 101 16.27 15.65 -2.44
N ILE A 102 15.69 15.85 -1.26
CA ILE A 102 16.36 15.73 0.05
C ILE A 102 15.98 14.45 0.82
N GLY A 103 15.28 13.50 0.18
CA GLY A 103 14.97 12.19 0.74
C GLY A 103 13.72 12.13 1.62
N ASN A 104 12.92 13.18 1.69
CA ASN A 104 11.63 13.12 2.37
C ASN A 104 10.58 12.49 1.46
N VAL A 105 9.71 11.68 2.05
CA VAL A 105 8.56 11.13 1.34
C VAL A 105 7.54 12.23 1.07
N ASN A 106 7.25 12.47 -0.21
CA ASN A 106 6.19 13.38 -0.63
C ASN A 106 4.83 12.69 -0.58
N TRP A 107 4.79 11.46 -1.08
CA TRP A 107 3.62 10.59 -1.00
C TRP A 107 4.05 9.12 -1.11
N GLN A 108 3.18 8.25 -0.64
CA GLN A 108 3.27 6.82 -0.83
C GLN A 108 1.87 6.25 -1.08
N LYS A 109 1.77 5.23 -1.92
CA LYS A 109 0.48 4.65 -2.30
C LYS A 109 0.61 3.18 -2.61
N THR A 110 -0.39 2.41 -2.17
CA THR A 110 -0.54 0.99 -2.48
C THR A 110 -1.67 0.82 -3.48
N PHE A 111 -1.49 -0.06 -4.46
CA PHE A 111 -2.49 -0.45 -5.44
C PHE A 111 -2.68 -1.96 -5.35
N SER A 112 -3.92 -2.40 -5.23
CA SER A 112 -4.30 -3.80 -5.14
C SER A 112 -5.35 -4.17 -6.17
N SER A 113 -5.47 -5.46 -6.46
CA SER A 113 -6.49 -5.99 -7.36
C SER A 113 -7.92 -5.69 -6.88
N TYR A 114 -8.13 -5.51 -5.59
CA TYR A 114 -9.41 -5.13 -5.00
C TYR A 114 -10.01 -3.83 -5.56
N GLU A 115 -9.17 -2.95 -6.09
CA GLU A 115 -9.62 -1.67 -6.65
C GLU A 115 -10.27 -1.83 -8.03
N VAL A 116 -10.05 -2.96 -8.71
CA VAL A 116 -10.47 -3.16 -10.12
C VAL A 116 -11.26 -4.43 -10.38
N SER A 117 -11.24 -5.43 -9.47
CA SER A 117 -11.98 -6.68 -9.64
C SER A 117 -12.52 -7.19 -8.30
N GLU A 118 -13.55 -8.06 -8.36
CA GLU A 118 -14.06 -8.77 -7.17
C GLU A 118 -13.16 -9.95 -6.77
N GLU A 119 -12.23 -10.33 -7.63
CA GLU A 119 -11.27 -11.39 -7.40
C GLU A 119 -9.95 -10.79 -6.91
N ILE A 120 -9.33 -11.48 -5.95
CA ILE A 120 -8.06 -11.05 -5.33
C ILE A 120 -6.95 -11.73 -6.11
N TYR A 121 -6.08 -10.92 -6.69
CA TYR A 121 -4.87 -11.36 -7.38
C TYR A 121 -3.66 -10.65 -6.79
N ASP A 122 -2.50 -11.29 -6.86
CA ASP A 122 -1.24 -10.62 -6.63
C ASP A 122 -1.02 -9.48 -7.61
N TRP A 123 -0.54 -8.37 -7.10
CA TRP A 123 -0.19 -7.19 -7.87
C TRP A 123 1.15 -6.62 -7.43
N ALA A 124 2.18 -7.46 -7.36
CA ALA A 124 3.51 -6.99 -7.03
C ALA A 124 4.01 -5.99 -8.08
N GLY A 125 4.57 -4.89 -7.63
CA GLY A 125 5.16 -3.89 -8.52
C GLY A 125 6.59 -4.25 -8.87
N GLU A 126 6.88 -4.51 -10.16
CA GLU A 126 8.17 -5.02 -10.63
C GLU A 126 9.06 -3.94 -11.23
N ALA A 127 8.51 -3.08 -12.06
CA ALA A 127 9.26 -2.05 -12.76
C ALA A 127 8.42 -0.81 -12.99
N ILE A 128 9.09 0.33 -13.12
CA ILE A 128 8.46 1.61 -13.41
C ILE A 128 9.23 2.34 -14.48
N ASP A 129 8.52 3.01 -15.38
CA ASP A 129 9.08 4.04 -16.25
C ASP A 129 8.17 5.27 -16.28
N LEU A 130 8.79 6.44 -16.48
CA LEU A 130 8.07 7.70 -16.49
C LEU A 130 7.62 8.05 -17.90
N THR A 131 6.47 8.68 -18.01
CA THR A 131 5.92 9.14 -19.29
C THR A 131 6.13 10.64 -19.45
N ASN A 132 6.20 11.12 -20.70
CA ASN A 132 6.48 12.53 -21.02
C ASN A 132 5.40 13.50 -20.54
N ASP A 133 4.22 13.01 -20.18
CA ASP A 133 3.11 13.79 -19.60
C ASP A 133 3.18 13.92 -18.07
N GLY A 134 4.29 13.48 -17.47
CA GLY A 134 4.49 13.53 -16.01
C GLY A 134 3.87 12.35 -15.25
N GLY A 135 3.34 11.37 -15.96
CA GLY A 135 2.82 10.13 -15.41
C GLY A 135 3.87 9.02 -15.34
N GLY A 136 3.42 7.78 -15.15
CA GLY A 136 4.26 6.60 -15.18
C GLY A 136 3.49 5.35 -15.58
N ILE A 137 4.23 4.39 -16.12
CA ILE A 137 3.76 3.03 -16.40
C ILE A 137 4.51 2.10 -15.47
N ILE A 138 3.78 1.25 -14.78
CA ILE A 138 4.27 0.29 -13.82
C ILE A 138 3.94 -1.10 -14.34
N ALA A 139 4.94 -1.96 -14.47
CA ALA A 139 4.74 -3.37 -14.69
C ALA A 139 4.37 -4.03 -13.36
N ILE A 140 3.36 -4.87 -13.38
CA ILE A 140 2.90 -5.62 -12.22
C ILE A 140 2.90 -7.11 -12.56
N ASP A 141 3.33 -7.91 -11.60
CA ASP A 141 3.12 -9.36 -11.63
C ASP A 141 1.80 -9.67 -10.94
N ASN A 142 0.93 -10.37 -11.64
CA ASN A 142 -0.35 -10.86 -11.15
C ASN A 142 -0.58 -12.32 -11.55
N GLY A 143 0.49 -13.11 -11.60
CA GLY A 143 0.49 -14.47 -12.15
C GLY A 143 0.41 -14.49 -13.68
N GLN A 144 0.26 -13.31 -14.30
CA GLN A 144 0.35 -13.03 -15.73
C GLN A 144 1.09 -11.69 -15.88
N PHE A 145 1.13 -11.13 -17.05
CA PHE A 145 1.70 -9.79 -17.22
C PHE A 145 0.59 -8.74 -17.12
N GLY A 146 0.77 -7.75 -16.24
CA GLY A 146 -0.12 -6.60 -16.10
C GLY A 146 0.64 -5.28 -16.12
N PHE A 147 -0.07 -4.18 -16.27
CA PHE A 147 0.48 -2.85 -16.09
C PHE A 147 -0.54 -1.87 -15.52
N LEU A 148 -0.02 -0.95 -14.73
CA LEU A 148 -0.76 0.17 -14.16
C LEU A 148 -0.24 1.47 -14.75
N ARG A 149 -1.12 2.34 -15.26
CA ARG A 149 -0.75 3.67 -15.71
C ARG A 149 -1.28 4.71 -14.74
N LEU A 150 -0.37 5.53 -14.23
CA LEU A 150 -0.68 6.65 -13.35
C LEU A 150 -0.41 7.98 -14.04
N SER A 151 -1.28 8.95 -13.80
CA SER A 151 -1.05 10.34 -14.19
C SER A 151 -0.36 11.11 -13.07
N ASN A 152 0.47 12.11 -13.41
CA ASN A 152 1.07 13.06 -12.47
C ASN A 152 1.96 12.46 -11.35
N ILE A 153 2.70 11.40 -11.61
CA ILE A 153 3.66 10.82 -10.65
C ILE A 153 4.75 11.83 -10.25
N GLN A 154 5.17 12.68 -11.17
CA GLN A 154 6.31 13.58 -11.00
C GLN A 154 5.97 14.88 -10.27
N ASN A 155 4.71 15.29 -10.27
CA ASN A 155 4.34 16.56 -9.66
C ASN A 155 4.23 16.46 -8.14
N THR A 156 4.94 17.35 -7.47
CA THR A 156 5.05 17.49 -6.00
C THR A 156 3.74 17.84 -5.32
N LEU A 157 2.70 18.14 -6.09
CA LEU A 157 1.40 18.57 -5.62
C LEU A 157 0.32 17.50 -5.88
N ILE A 158 0.58 16.25 -5.51
CA ILE A 158 -0.53 15.44 -5.09
C ILE A 158 -0.83 15.87 -3.66
N ASN A 159 -1.44 17.03 -3.51
CA ASN A 159 -2.34 17.35 -2.41
C ASN A 159 -3.58 16.44 -2.47
N ASP A 160 -3.42 15.23 -2.95
CA ASP A 160 -4.39 14.16 -2.91
C ASP A 160 -4.12 13.22 -1.72
N TYR A 161 -3.92 13.81 -0.54
CA TYR A 161 -4.54 13.28 0.67
C TYR A 161 -6.06 13.50 0.61
N ARG A 162 -6.56 14.02 -0.52
CA ARG A 162 -7.97 14.10 -0.83
C ARG A 162 -8.24 13.14 -1.97
N ASN A 163 -9.02 12.16 -1.64
CA ASN A 163 -9.89 11.40 -2.54
C ASN A 163 -9.37 10.07 -3.11
N ASP A 164 -8.65 9.26 -2.35
CA ASP A 164 -9.02 7.86 -2.35
C ASP A 164 -10.17 7.65 -1.36
N LEU A 165 -11.22 8.43 -1.56
CA LEU A 165 -12.48 8.10 -0.94
C LEU A 165 -13.02 6.87 -1.66
N PRO A 166 -13.49 5.89 -0.91
CA PRO A 166 -14.17 4.74 -1.50
C PRO A 166 -15.22 5.23 -2.48
N LYS A 167 -15.32 4.60 -3.64
CA LYS A 167 -16.34 4.96 -4.65
C LYS A 167 -17.72 4.42 -4.32
N PHE A 168 -17.77 3.38 -3.47
CA PHE A 168 -18.97 2.66 -3.11
C PHE A 168 -19.00 2.41 -1.60
N PHE A 169 -20.20 2.28 -1.03
CA PHE A 169 -20.37 1.72 0.31
C PHE A 169 -20.01 0.22 0.24
N ARG A 170 -19.13 -0.22 1.11
CA ARG A 170 -18.73 -1.61 1.19
C ARG A 170 -18.57 -2.02 2.65
N LEU A 171 -19.02 -3.22 2.97
CA LEU A 171 -18.70 -3.92 4.21
C LEU A 171 -17.89 -5.15 3.84
N TYR A 172 -16.72 -5.29 4.43
CA TYR A 172 -15.85 -6.44 4.23
C TYR A 172 -16.19 -7.55 5.21
N ASN A 173 -15.78 -8.76 4.87
CA ASN A 173 -15.86 -9.86 5.83
C ASN A 173 -15.01 -9.50 7.06
N ASN A 174 -15.51 -9.88 8.23
CA ASN A 174 -14.74 -9.70 9.45
C ASN A 174 -13.55 -10.67 9.47
N TYR A 175 -12.43 -10.21 10.01
CA TYR A 175 -11.22 -11.00 10.11
C TYR A 175 -10.54 -10.83 11.47
N PRO A 176 -10.05 -11.93 12.09
CA PRO A 176 -10.25 -13.33 11.70
C PRO A 176 -11.72 -13.78 11.76
N ASN A 177 -12.06 -14.82 10.98
CA ASN A 177 -13.37 -15.49 11.06
C ASN A 177 -13.23 -17.00 10.76
N PRO A 178 -13.36 -17.92 11.73
CA PRO A 178 -13.77 -17.68 13.13
C PRO A 178 -12.75 -16.84 13.93
N PHE A 179 -13.23 -16.18 14.98
CA PHE A 179 -12.39 -15.33 15.82
C PHE A 179 -12.38 -15.78 17.30
N ASN A 180 -11.28 -15.46 18.03
CA ASN A 180 -11.15 -15.77 19.46
C ASN A 180 -10.14 -14.82 20.12
N PRO A 181 -10.51 -13.92 21.01
CA PRO A 181 -11.87 -13.38 21.19
C PRO A 181 -12.17 -12.22 20.26
N LYS A 182 -11.20 -11.74 19.47
CA LYS A 182 -11.22 -10.48 18.74
C LYS A 182 -11.38 -10.69 17.24
N THR A 183 -12.12 -9.79 16.60
CA THR A 183 -12.19 -9.67 15.15
C THR A 183 -12.23 -8.21 14.71
N ILE A 184 -11.86 -7.97 13.47
CA ILE A 184 -11.86 -6.65 12.84
C ILE A 184 -12.97 -6.61 11.80
N LEU A 185 -13.75 -5.54 11.81
CA LEU A 185 -14.69 -5.21 10.76
C LEU A 185 -14.15 -3.99 10.00
N GLN A 186 -14.15 -4.09 8.68
CA GLN A 186 -13.74 -3.01 7.79
C GLN A 186 -14.92 -2.59 6.92
N TYR A 187 -15.08 -1.31 6.67
CA TYR A 187 -16.08 -0.79 5.76
C TYR A 187 -15.67 0.55 5.14
N ASP A 188 -16.24 0.84 3.98
CA ASP A 188 -15.93 1.99 3.18
C ASP A 188 -17.10 2.96 3.13
N LEU A 189 -16.78 4.25 3.27
CA LEU A 189 -17.75 5.34 3.18
C LEU A 189 -17.36 6.30 2.05
N PRO A 190 -18.05 6.28 0.90
CA PRO A 190 -17.74 7.18 -0.22
C PRO A 190 -18.10 8.64 0.09
N GLN A 191 -18.92 8.87 1.07
CA GLN A 191 -19.35 10.20 1.53
C GLN A 191 -19.59 10.21 3.04
N ASN A 192 -19.65 11.39 3.62
CA ASN A 192 -20.04 11.53 5.02
C ASN A 192 -21.45 10.95 5.23
N SER A 193 -21.58 10.03 6.17
CA SER A 193 -22.79 9.25 6.37
C SER A 193 -23.03 8.96 7.85
N PHE A 194 -24.30 8.84 8.21
CA PHE A 194 -24.66 8.22 9.48
C PHE A 194 -24.42 6.70 9.36
N VAL A 195 -23.65 6.15 10.28
CA VAL A 195 -23.24 4.73 10.27
C VAL A 195 -23.80 4.07 11.52
N GLU A 196 -24.45 2.93 11.31
CA GLU A 196 -24.87 2.04 12.38
C GLU A 196 -24.33 0.64 12.08
N VAL A 197 -23.52 0.11 13.01
CA VAL A 197 -22.97 -1.25 12.92
C VAL A 197 -23.43 -2.04 14.13
N ILE A 198 -24.31 -3.00 13.90
CA ILE A 198 -24.93 -3.81 14.94
C ILE A 198 -24.59 -5.27 14.73
N VAL A 199 -24.21 -5.95 15.80
CA VAL A 199 -24.00 -7.39 15.81
C VAL A 199 -25.25 -8.08 16.35
N TYR A 200 -25.71 -9.09 15.62
CA TYR A 200 -26.86 -9.92 15.96
C TYR A 200 -26.45 -11.37 16.20
N ASP A 201 -27.14 -12.05 17.07
CA ASP A 201 -27.04 -13.50 17.17
C ASP A 201 -27.85 -14.19 16.04
N MET A 202 -27.75 -15.51 15.97
CA MET A 202 -28.46 -16.31 14.96
C MET A 202 -30.00 -16.27 15.09
N GLN A 203 -30.51 -15.72 16.18
CA GLN A 203 -31.95 -15.54 16.43
C GLN A 203 -32.40 -14.11 16.07
N GLY A 204 -31.49 -13.25 15.61
CA GLY A 204 -31.77 -11.86 15.28
C GLY A 204 -31.84 -10.92 16.49
N LYS A 205 -31.35 -11.35 17.65
CA LYS A 205 -31.27 -10.51 18.85
C LYS A 205 -29.98 -9.71 18.80
N VAL A 206 -30.05 -8.42 19.13
CA VAL A 206 -28.87 -7.54 19.22
C VAL A 206 -27.92 -8.05 20.32
N VAL A 207 -26.68 -8.28 19.93
CA VAL A 207 -25.59 -8.63 20.84
C VAL A 207 -24.78 -7.38 21.20
N ASN A 208 -24.45 -6.56 20.22
CA ASN A 208 -23.70 -5.34 20.46
C ASN A 208 -24.01 -4.27 19.39
N ASN A 209 -23.88 -2.99 19.75
CA ASN A 209 -23.91 -1.88 18.83
C ASN A 209 -22.50 -1.24 18.81
N LEU A 210 -21.75 -1.49 17.76
CA LEU A 210 -20.35 -1.10 17.65
C LEU A 210 -20.18 0.34 17.18
N VAL A 211 -21.11 0.82 16.34
CA VAL A 211 -21.12 2.20 15.82
C VAL A 211 -22.54 2.68 15.70
N ASN A 212 -22.80 3.91 16.13
CA ASN A 212 -24.06 4.60 15.94
C ASN A 212 -23.81 6.12 15.94
N THR A 213 -23.21 6.63 14.84
CA THR A 213 -22.82 8.04 14.76
C THR A 213 -22.58 8.49 13.31
N ASN A 214 -22.54 9.80 13.10
CA ASN A 214 -22.07 10.37 11.84
C ASN A 214 -20.56 10.20 11.70
N GLN A 215 -20.14 9.68 10.58
CA GLN A 215 -18.74 9.52 10.23
C GLN A 215 -18.40 10.21 8.91
N SER A 216 -17.17 10.70 8.82
CA SER A 216 -16.62 11.25 7.58
C SER A 216 -16.41 10.11 6.56
N SER A 217 -16.40 10.46 5.28
CA SER A 217 -15.94 9.57 4.20
C SER A 217 -14.57 8.98 4.48
N GLY A 218 -14.28 7.84 3.88
CA GLY A 218 -13.00 7.12 4.00
C GLY A 218 -13.13 5.66 4.43
N PHE A 219 -12.01 4.99 4.55
CA PHE A 219 -11.89 3.62 5.03
C PHE A 219 -12.01 3.57 6.55
N LYS A 220 -12.79 2.65 7.06
CA LYS A 220 -13.10 2.52 8.49
C LYS A 220 -12.77 1.14 9.01
N ILE A 221 -12.26 1.10 10.23
CA ILE A 221 -11.91 -0.14 10.92
C ILE A 221 -12.50 -0.10 12.33
N ILE A 222 -13.11 -1.20 12.75
CA ILE A 222 -13.65 -1.40 14.09
C ILE A 222 -13.17 -2.74 14.62
N GLN A 223 -12.65 -2.75 15.82
CA GLN A 223 -12.38 -3.99 16.54
C GLN A 223 -13.62 -4.36 17.38
N TRP A 224 -13.96 -5.63 17.37
CA TRP A 224 -14.96 -6.24 18.24
C TRP A 224 -14.33 -7.39 19.04
N ASP A 225 -14.62 -7.36 20.36
CA ASP A 225 -14.11 -8.33 21.36
C ASP A 225 -15.26 -9.23 21.83
#